data_7c4f6c16c18f546bb4d416256395245f
#
_entry.id   7c4f6c16c18f546bb4d416256395245f
#
_cell.length_a   1.000
_cell.length_b   1.000
_cell.length_c   1.000
_cell.angle_alpha   90.00
_cell.angle_beta   90.00
_cell.angle_gamma   90.00
#
_symmetry.space_group_name_H-M   'P 1'
#
loop_
_entity.id
_entity.type
_entity.pdbx_description
1 polymer ?
#
loop_
_entity_poly.entity_id
_entity_poly.type
_entity_poly.pdbx_seq_one_letter_code
_entity_poly.pdbx_strand_id
1 'polypeptide(L)'
;MVATKSAVRLYNINRTDDFQIVTDEQSISSEWDAESTIRLRQQLAAFKQPIIDIATSSAQILSLSPDESKILYEATAAATIPPLLIPPLIGTNPTPEERDIKPGRIYVYDSREDKNYFVLDKKELPVPTPSPSPQTKRAAASPTTPAGQLTSVENDLPIYWFPTSRHLTLALEGKIDILEFDRTNWVTVYSGPFIEGFIAPWPNGSRIIIMTNLNPGVSALPNLYTVNLR
;
A
#
# COMPACT_ATOMS: atom_id res chain seq x y z
N MET A 1 -4.20 -17.48 2.75
CA MET A 1 -5.35 -18.40 2.81
C MET A 1 -5.88 -18.66 1.42
N VAL A 2 -6.20 -19.92 1.07
CA VAL A 2 -6.69 -20.29 -0.25
C VAL A 2 -8.04 -20.98 -0.10
N ALA A 3 -9.08 -20.43 -0.72
CA ALA A 3 -10.41 -21.03 -0.75
C ALA A 3 -10.55 -21.97 -1.95
N THR A 4 -11.03 -23.19 -1.71
CA THR A 4 -11.42 -24.14 -2.74
C THR A 4 -12.92 -24.39 -2.64
N LYS A 5 -13.54 -24.97 -3.67
CA LYS A 5 -15.01 -25.20 -3.72
C LYS A 5 -15.59 -25.96 -2.51
N SER A 6 -14.76 -26.61 -1.70
CA SER A 6 -15.19 -27.46 -0.59
C SER A 6 -14.57 -27.16 0.77
N ALA A 7 -13.49 -26.37 0.85
CA ALA A 7 -12.85 -26.02 2.12
C ALA A 7 -11.86 -24.86 1.95
N VAL A 8 -11.73 -24.04 2.99
CA VAL A 8 -10.66 -23.06 3.12
C VAL A 8 -9.45 -23.75 3.71
N ARG A 9 -8.27 -23.49 3.16
CA ARG A 9 -7.00 -24.09 3.59
C ARG A 9 -5.99 -23.01 3.94
N LEU A 10 -5.36 -23.17 5.08
CA LEU A 10 -4.24 -22.35 5.53
C LEU A 10 -2.94 -23.10 5.22
N TYR A 11 -2.11 -22.53 4.37
CA TYR A 11 -0.81 -23.09 4.01
C TYR A 11 0.31 -22.42 4.79
N ASN A 12 1.30 -23.22 5.19
CA ASN A 12 2.55 -22.68 5.66
C ASN A 12 3.37 -22.20 4.46
N ILE A 13 3.81 -20.94 4.46
CA ILE A 13 4.57 -20.36 3.34
C ILE A 13 5.92 -21.07 3.09
N ASN A 14 6.48 -21.71 4.12
CA ASN A 14 7.75 -22.44 4.03
C ASN A 14 7.57 -23.92 3.70
N ARG A 15 6.33 -24.44 3.74
CA ARG A 15 5.97 -25.84 3.50
C ARG A 15 4.62 -25.90 2.81
N THR A 16 4.62 -25.77 1.49
CA THR A 16 3.39 -25.72 0.70
C THR A 16 2.64 -27.06 0.62
N ASP A 17 3.25 -28.15 1.04
CA ASP A 17 2.66 -29.46 1.21
C ASP A 17 1.93 -29.63 2.56
N ASP A 18 2.17 -28.75 3.52
CA ASP A 18 1.54 -28.74 4.83
C ASP A 18 0.44 -27.68 4.87
N PHE A 19 -0.81 -28.12 5.10
CA PHE A 19 -1.96 -27.24 5.21
C PHE A 19 -2.91 -27.66 6.33
N GLN A 20 -3.59 -26.70 6.89
CA GLN A 20 -4.68 -26.91 7.85
C GLN A 20 -6.02 -26.58 7.19
N ILE A 21 -7.02 -27.43 7.42
CA ILE A 21 -8.40 -27.10 7.03
C ILE A 21 -8.95 -26.10 8.03
N VAL A 22 -9.38 -24.94 7.51
CA VAL A 22 -9.96 -23.87 8.30
C VAL A 22 -11.47 -24.08 8.38
N THR A 23 -11.96 -24.29 9.58
CA THR A 23 -13.40 -24.42 9.86
C THR A 23 -14.05 -23.09 10.20
N ASP A 24 -13.28 -22.12 10.70
CA ASP A 24 -13.72 -20.77 11.04
C ASP A 24 -12.76 -19.73 10.43
N GLU A 25 -13.06 -19.35 9.21
CA GLU A 25 -12.31 -18.33 8.46
C GLU A 25 -12.38 -16.96 9.14
N GLN A 26 -13.53 -16.63 9.72
CA GLN A 26 -13.77 -15.33 10.32
C GLN A 26 -12.93 -15.13 11.59
N SER A 27 -12.74 -16.17 12.39
CA SER A 27 -11.88 -16.13 13.58
C SER A 27 -10.42 -15.89 13.19
N ILE A 28 -9.91 -16.61 12.20
CA ILE A 28 -8.51 -16.43 11.73
C ILE A 28 -8.31 -15.04 11.13
N SER A 29 -9.25 -14.56 10.31
CA SER A 29 -9.17 -13.20 9.75
C SER A 29 -9.15 -12.15 10.85
N SER A 30 -10.00 -12.28 11.87
CA SER A 30 -10.05 -11.36 13.00
C SER A 30 -8.76 -11.36 13.83
N GLU A 31 -8.14 -12.53 13.99
CA GLU A 31 -6.85 -12.66 14.69
C GLU A 31 -5.73 -11.96 13.91
N TRP A 32 -5.67 -12.16 12.60
CA TRP A 32 -4.69 -11.48 11.74
C TRP A 32 -4.89 -9.96 11.70
N ASP A 33 -6.13 -9.50 11.66
CA ASP A 33 -6.46 -8.07 11.72
C ASP A 33 -6.02 -7.46 13.06
N ALA A 34 -6.23 -8.17 14.16
CA ALA A 34 -5.78 -7.74 15.48
C ALA A 34 -4.24 -7.69 15.54
N GLU A 35 -3.55 -8.72 15.03
CA GLU A 35 -2.09 -8.75 14.98
C GLU A 35 -1.52 -7.63 14.09
N SER A 36 -2.11 -7.40 12.92
CA SER A 36 -1.73 -6.31 12.01
C SER A 36 -1.90 -4.95 12.66
N THR A 37 -2.99 -4.75 13.42
CA THR A 37 -3.24 -3.52 14.16
C THR A 37 -2.21 -3.28 15.26
N ILE A 38 -1.84 -4.33 16.00
CA ILE A 38 -0.78 -4.25 17.04
C ILE A 38 0.55 -3.88 16.40
N ARG A 39 0.92 -4.53 15.29
CA ARG A 39 2.15 -4.26 14.56
C ARG A 39 2.19 -2.81 14.06
N LEU A 40 1.10 -2.33 13.47
CA LEU A 40 1.00 -0.94 13.01
C LEU A 40 1.18 0.06 14.16
N ARG A 41 0.57 -0.20 15.33
CA ARG A 41 0.75 0.65 16.52
C ARG A 41 2.19 0.68 16.99
N GLN A 42 2.87 -0.46 16.99
CA GLN A 42 4.30 -0.55 17.36
C GLN A 42 5.17 0.25 16.41
N GLN A 43 4.92 0.16 15.10
CA GLN A 43 5.64 0.92 14.08
C GLN A 43 5.36 2.43 14.19
N LEU A 44 4.11 2.81 14.42
CA LEU A 44 3.73 4.22 14.62
C LEU A 44 4.32 4.82 15.89
N ALA A 45 4.66 4.03 16.89
CA ALA A 45 5.29 4.53 18.11
C ALA A 45 6.67 5.21 17.87
N ALA A 46 7.29 4.97 16.71
CA ALA A 46 8.50 5.66 16.29
C ALA A 46 8.26 7.11 15.83
N PHE A 47 7.00 7.46 15.54
CA PHE A 47 6.63 8.81 15.09
C PHE A 47 6.20 9.69 16.27
N LYS A 48 6.31 11.01 16.08
CA LYS A 48 5.90 11.98 17.09
C LYS A 48 4.37 12.05 17.21
N GLN A 49 3.88 12.28 18.42
CA GLN A 49 2.44 12.24 18.74
C GLN A 49 1.57 13.08 17.82
N PRO A 50 1.91 14.35 17.44
CA PRO A 50 1.07 15.14 16.54
C PRO A 50 0.86 14.49 15.15
N ILE A 51 1.84 13.71 14.66
CA ILE A 51 1.69 12.96 13.40
C ILE A 51 0.75 11.77 13.60
N ILE A 52 0.89 11.06 14.71
CA ILE A 52 -0.01 9.94 15.04
C ILE A 52 -1.45 10.43 15.15
N ASP A 53 -1.67 11.58 15.81
CA ASP A 53 -3.00 12.17 15.97
C ASP A 53 -3.64 12.52 14.62
N ILE A 54 -2.88 13.14 13.70
CA ILE A 54 -3.36 13.45 12.35
C ILE A 54 -3.59 12.17 11.53
N ALA A 55 -2.65 11.23 11.59
CA ALA A 55 -2.74 9.96 10.85
C ALA A 55 -3.95 9.12 11.29
N THR A 56 -4.40 9.27 12.54
CA THR A 56 -5.55 8.51 13.08
C THR A 56 -6.88 9.26 12.98
N SER A 57 -6.88 10.60 12.99
CA SER A 57 -8.12 11.40 12.98
C SER A 57 -8.49 11.95 11.61
N SER A 58 -7.52 12.24 10.76
CA SER A 58 -7.71 12.99 9.52
C SER A 58 -7.14 12.27 8.29
N ALA A 59 -6.63 11.05 8.46
CA ALA A 59 -6.05 10.28 7.38
C ALA A 59 -6.34 8.77 7.52
N GLN A 60 -6.16 8.05 6.43
CA GLN A 60 -6.08 6.60 6.37
C GLN A 60 -4.64 6.22 6.02
N ILE A 61 -3.96 5.50 6.90
CA ILE A 61 -2.61 4.99 6.63
C ILE A 61 -2.73 3.90 5.58
N LEU A 62 -2.01 4.03 4.47
CA LEU A 62 -1.95 3.04 3.41
C LEU A 62 -0.81 2.05 3.64
N SER A 63 0.36 2.54 4.02
CA SER A 63 1.51 1.70 4.39
C SER A 63 2.65 2.53 4.98
N LEU A 64 3.56 1.86 5.67
CA LEU A 64 4.84 2.45 6.06
C LEU A 64 5.93 2.04 5.06
N SER A 65 6.96 2.88 4.92
CA SER A 65 8.14 2.51 4.14
C SER A 65 8.85 1.31 4.76
N PRO A 66 9.56 0.48 3.97
CA PRO A 66 10.31 -0.68 4.50
C PRO A 66 11.29 -0.35 5.62
N ASP A 67 11.85 0.87 5.66
CA ASP A 67 12.73 1.35 6.72
C ASP A 67 12.00 2.07 7.88
N GLU A 68 10.65 2.02 7.87
CA GLU A 68 9.75 2.58 8.87
C GLU A 68 9.94 4.09 9.15
N SER A 69 10.60 4.80 8.23
CA SER A 69 10.85 6.25 8.40
C SER A 69 9.77 7.12 7.77
N LYS A 70 8.91 6.57 6.91
CA LYS A 70 7.89 7.31 6.17
C LYS A 70 6.53 6.65 6.26
N ILE A 71 5.50 7.50 6.28
CA ILE A 71 4.09 7.06 6.24
C ILE A 71 3.51 7.47 4.88
N LEU A 72 3.02 6.50 4.12
CA LEU A 72 2.16 6.72 2.97
C LEU A 72 0.71 6.71 3.46
N TYR A 73 -0.06 7.75 3.17
CA TYR A 73 -1.43 7.88 3.68
C TYR A 73 -2.32 8.67 2.72
N GLU A 74 -3.62 8.39 2.78
CA GLU A 74 -4.67 9.19 2.16
C GLU A 74 -5.26 10.15 3.19
N ALA A 75 -5.34 11.44 2.88
CA ALA A 75 -6.06 12.37 3.72
C ALA A 75 -7.58 12.18 3.57
N THR A 76 -8.28 11.96 4.66
CA THR A 76 -9.74 11.81 4.72
C THR A 76 -10.43 13.09 5.16
N ALA A 77 -9.72 13.97 5.87
CA ALA A 77 -10.15 15.29 6.26
C ALA A 77 -9.03 16.31 6.07
N ALA A 78 -9.38 17.58 6.03
CA ALA A 78 -8.39 18.66 6.00
C ALA A 78 -7.74 18.81 7.37
N ALA A 79 -6.41 18.93 7.40
CA ALA A 79 -5.64 19.17 8.60
C ALA A 79 -4.31 19.84 8.24
N THR A 80 -3.65 20.43 9.22
CA THR A 80 -2.32 21.03 9.06
C THR A 80 -1.30 20.29 9.91
N ILE A 81 -0.24 19.78 9.30
CA ILE A 81 0.86 19.12 9.99
C ILE A 81 1.77 20.18 10.62
N PRO A 82 1.91 20.23 11.96
CA PRO A 82 2.78 21.20 12.61
C PRO A 82 4.26 20.88 12.35
N PRO A 83 5.17 21.87 12.30
CA PRO A 83 6.59 21.63 12.27
C PRO A 83 7.06 21.02 13.61
N LEU A 84 7.72 19.88 13.55
CA LEU A 84 8.18 19.13 14.74
C LEU A 84 9.70 19.24 14.98
N LEU A 85 10.46 19.62 13.95
CA LEU A 85 11.89 19.90 14.04
C LEU A 85 12.12 21.41 14.01
N ILE A 86 12.50 21.97 15.15
CA ILE A 86 12.80 23.42 15.31
C ILE A 86 14.17 23.57 15.97
N PRO A 87 15.16 24.16 15.28
CA PRO A 87 15.15 24.64 13.91
C PRO A 87 15.07 23.51 12.87
N PRO A 88 14.62 23.80 11.63
CA PRO A 88 14.64 22.83 10.54
C PRO A 88 16.05 22.33 10.24
N LEU A 89 16.17 21.10 9.77
CA LEU A 89 17.45 20.54 9.36
C LEU A 89 18.03 21.28 8.16
N ILE A 90 19.34 21.49 8.16
CA ILE A 90 20.07 22.07 7.03
C ILE A 90 20.35 20.97 6.01
N GLY A 91 20.19 21.28 4.72
CA GLY A 91 20.50 20.34 3.62
C GLY A 91 19.46 19.25 3.40
N THR A 92 18.22 19.49 3.82
CA THR A 92 17.09 18.60 3.55
C THR A 92 16.71 18.57 2.06
N ASN A 93 15.90 17.61 1.67
CA ASN A 93 15.33 17.51 0.33
C ASN A 93 14.74 18.88 -0.12
N PRO A 94 15.16 19.43 -1.28
CA PRO A 94 14.71 20.75 -1.74
C PRO A 94 13.27 20.75 -2.28
N THR A 95 12.64 19.58 -2.47
CA THR A 95 11.28 19.49 -2.96
C THR A 95 10.32 20.23 -2.04
N PRO A 96 9.43 21.10 -2.57
CA PRO A 96 8.43 21.80 -1.76
C PRO A 96 7.53 20.83 -1.00
N GLU A 97 7.37 21.07 0.30
CA GLU A 97 6.44 20.31 1.14
C GLU A 97 5.02 20.89 1.10
N GLU A 98 4.01 20.08 1.37
CA GLU A 98 2.62 20.49 1.57
C GLU A 98 2.13 20.02 2.93
N ARG A 99 2.12 20.93 3.94
CA ARG A 99 1.69 20.62 5.31
C ARG A 99 0.18 20.71 5.50
N ASP A 100 -0.52 21.45 4.64
CA ASP A 100 -1.97 21.55 4.64
C ASP A 100 -2.56 20.42 3.81
N ILE A 101 -2.89 19.31 4.47
CA ILE A 101 -3.44 18.12 3.80
C ILE A 101 -4.89 18.33 3.39
N LYS A 102 -5.26 17.78 2.24
CA LYS A 102 -6.58 17.93 1.62
C LYS A 102 -7.24 16.57 1.40
N PRO A 103 -8.53 16.41 1.70
CA PRO A 103 -9.23 15.15 1.51
C PRO A 103 -9.11 14.60 0.08
N GLY A 104 -8.97 13.28 -0.04
CA GLY A 104 -8.86 12.59 -1.32
C GLY A 104 -7.49 12.71 -1.99
N ARG A 105 -6.49 13.23 -1.29
CA ARG A 105 -5.10 13.28 -1.73
C ARG A 105 -4.23 12.28 -0.98
N ILE A 106 -3.24 11.77 -1.67
CA ILE A 106 -2.25 10.85 -1.13
C ILE A 106 -0.96 11.60 -0.87
N TYR A 107 -0.40 11.38 0.30
CA TYR A 107 0.79 12.04 0.81
C TYR A 107 1.81 11.04 1.34
N VAL A 108 3.06 11.47 1.40
CA VAL A 108 4.11 10.82 2.17
C VAL A 108 4.65 11.80 3.21
N TYR A 109 4.60 11.40 4.47
CA TYR A 109 5.30 12.10 5.56
C TYR A 109 6.64 11.42 5.83
N ASP A 110 7.73 12.17 5.78
CA ASP A 110 9.08 11.73 6.15
C ASP A 110 9.44 12.23 7.56
N SER A 111 9.58 11.28 8.51
CA SER A 111 9.90 11.60 9.90
C SER A 111 11.34 12.06 10.12
N ARG A 112 12.26 11.70 9.21
CA ARG A 112 13.68 12.08 9.31
C ARG A 112 13.89 13.55 9.03
N GLU A 113 13.18 14.07 8.00
CA GLU A 113 13.27 15.47 7.60
C GLU A 113 12.15 16.33 8.15
N ASP A 114 11.13 15.73 8.78
CA ASP A 114 9.90 16.39 9.23
C ASP A 114 9.22 17.13 8.08
N LYS A 115 9.04 16.45 6.95
CA LYS A 115 8.43 17.00 5.74
C LYS A 115 7.28 16.15 5.24
N ASN A 116 6.29 16.81 4.68
CA ASN A 116 5.14 16.15 4.07
C ASN A 116 5.06 16.48 2.58
N TYR A 117 4.96 15.45 1.76
CA TYR A 117 4.97 15.59 0.30
C TYR A 117 3.65 15.12 -0.29
N PHE A 118 3.07 15.92 -1.16
CA PHE A 118 1.96 15.52 -1.99
C PHE A 118 2.45 14.52 -3.07
N VAL A 119 1.76 13.38 -3.19
CA VAL A 119 2.09 12.36 -4.19
C VAL A 119 1.14 12.44 -5.38
N LEU A 120 -0.16 12.25 -5.16
CA LEU A 120 -1.18 12.30 -6.21
C LEU A 120 -2.60 12.45 -5.63
N ASP A 121 -3.55 12.83 -6.47
CA ASP A 121 -4.96 12.76 -6.14
C ASP A 121 -5.44 11.30 -6.27
N LYS A 122 -6.21 10.79 -5.30
CA LYS A 122 -6.77 9.42 -5.33
C LYS A 122 -7.54 9.12 -6.63
N LYS A 123 -8.22 10.12 -7.19
CA LYS A 123 -8.95 10.00 -8.45
C LYS A 123 -8.06 9.72 -9.68
N GLU A 124 -6.74 9.91 -9.56
CA GLU A 124 -5.77 9.58 -10.61
C GLU A 124 -5.42 8.08 -10.63
N LEU A 125 -5.75 7.36 -9.55
CA LEU A 125 -5.58 5.92 -9.47
C LEU A 125 -6.78 5.21 -10.11
N PRO A 126 -6.56 4.06 -10.79
CA PRO A 126 -7.66 3.23 -11.26
C PRO A 126 -8.50 2.76 -10.07
N VAL A 127 -9.82 2.78 -10.25
CA VAL A 127 -10.73 2.18 -9.28
C VAL A 127 -10.49 0.67 -9.29
N PRO A 128 -10.24 0.03 -8.14
CA PRO A 128 -10.07 -1.41 -8.09
C PRO A 128 -11.26 -2.09 -8.75
N THR A 129 -11.04 -2.73 -9.89
CA THR A 129 -12.07 -3.54 -10.52
C THR A 129 -12.23 -4.79 -9.64
N PRO A 130 -13.42 -5.07 -9.09
CA PRO A 130 -13.59 -6.25 -8.26
C PRO A 130 -13.22 -7.47 -9.13
N SER A 131 -12.08 -8.09 -8.79
CA SER A 131 -11.67 -9.35 -9.39
C SER A 131 -12.82 -10.34 -9.21
N PRO A 132 -13.16 -11.15 -10.23
CA PRO A 132 -14.18 -12.20 -10.10
C PRO A 132 -13.63 -13.34 -9.22
N SER A 133 -13.37 -13.05 -7.96
CA SER A 133 -13.26 -14.06 -6.93
C SER A 133 -14.63 -14.65 -6.68
N PRO A 134 -14.77 -15.97 -6.46
CA PRO A 134 -16.04 -16.59 -6.14
C PRO A 134 -16.62 -15.87 -4.90
N GLN A 135 -17.68 -15.09 -5.16
CA GLN A 135 -18.38 -14.31 -4.15
C GLN A 135 -18.93 -15.24 -3.07
N THR A 136 -18.23 -15.34 -1.96
CA THR A 136 -18.90 -15.49 -0.69
C THR A 136 -19.58 -14.15 -0.42
N LYS A 137 -20.92 -14.14 -0.40
CA LYS A 137 -21.72 -12.94 -0.15
C LYS A 137 -21.30 -12.35 1.21
N ARG A 138 -20.34 -11.46 1.20
CA ARG A 138 -20.12 -10.56 2.32
C ARG A 138 -21.28 -9.57 2.27
N ALA A 139 -22.17 -9.66 3.25
CA ALA A 139 -23.22 -8.67 3.43
C ALA A 139 -22.54 -7.30 3.54
N ALA A 140 -22.98 -6.38 2.68
CA ALA A 140 -22.55 -4.99 2.71
C ALA A 140 -23.02 -4.34 4.01
N ALA A 141 -22.24 -4.50 5.06
CA ALA A 141 -22.27 -3.61 6.21
C ALA A 141 -21.24 -2.52 5.91
N SER A 142 -21.71 -1.33 5.53
CA SER A 142 -20.86 -0.14 5.56
C SER A 142 -20.34 0.01 6.98
N PRO A 143 -19.04 -0.16 7.26
CA PRO A 143 -18.53 0.12 8.58
C PRO A 143 -18.49 1.63 8.73
N THR A 144 -19.41 2.19 9.49
CA THR A 144 -19.23 3.49 10.10
C THR A 144 -18.14 3.30 11.15
N THR A 145 -16.87 3.34 10.74
CA THR A 145 -15.74 3.26 11.66
C THR A 145 -15.76 4.54 12.50
N PRO A 146 -15.85 4.46 13.83
CA PRO A 146 -15.72 5.65 14.67
C PRO A 146 -14.35 6.25 14.45
N ALA A 147 -14.29 7.58 14.27
CA ALA A 147 -13.05 8.33 14.18
C ALA A 147 -12.13 7.97 15.37
N GLY A 148 -10.90 7.55 15.09
CA GLY A 148 -9.89 7.22 16.11
C GLY A 148 -9.55 5.74 16.29
N GLN A 149 -10.13 4.82 15.51
CA GLN A 149 -9.68 3.42 15.50
C GLN A 149 -8.66 3.18 14.38
N LEU A 150 -7.46 2.73 14.76
CA LEU A 150 -6.50 2.15 13.83
C LEU A 150 -7.09 0.83 13.31
N THR A 151 -7.48 0.81 12.06
CA THR A 151 -7.85 -0.43 11.37
C THR A 151 -6.62 -1.05 10.74
N SER A 152 -6.63 -2.37 10.56
CA SER A 152 -5.61 -3.06 9.77
C SER A 152 -5.45 -2.39 8.41
N VAL A 153 -4.20 -2.20 7.97
CA VAL A 153 -3.89 -1.55 6.69
C VAL A 153 -4.19 -2.55 5.57
N GLU A 154 -5.43 -2.61 5.10
CA GLU A 154 -5.73 -3.14 3.78
C GLU A 154 -5.55 -2.00 2.79
N ASN A 155 -4.40 -1.97 2.13
CA ASN A 155 -4.15 -1.01 1.06
C ASN A 155 -4.75 -1.57 -0.25
N ASP A 156 -6.01 -1.23 -0.51
CA ASP A 156 -6.69 -1.56 -1.76
C ASP A 156 -6.25 -0.66 -2.94
N LEU A 157 -5.44 0.36 -2.67
CA LEU A 157 -4.95 1.25 -3.70
C LEU A 157 -3.72 0.66 -4.40
N PRO A 158 -3.61 0.81 -5.72
CA PRO A 158 -2.52 0.25 -6.52
C PRO A 158 -1.22 1.08 -6.39
N ILE A 159 -0.83 1.38 -5.15
CA ILE A 159 0.38 2.12 -4.80
C ILE A 159 1.18 1.36 -3.74
N TYR A 160 2.46 1.10 -4.02
CA TYR A 160 3.29 0.23 -3.21
C TYR A 160 4.67 0.85 -2.98
N TRP A 161 5.23 0.65 -1.78
CA TRP A 161 6.62 1.00 -1.53
C TRP A 161 7.59 0.12 -2.30
N PHE A 162 8.59 0.75 -2.83
CA PHE A 162 9.76 0.05 -3.34
C PHE A 162 10.68 -0.36 -2.16
N PRO A 163 11.41 -1.51 -2.25
CA PRO A 163 12.25 -1.97 -1.14
C PRO A 163 13.31 -0.98 -0.65
N THR A 164 13.65 0.01 -1.46
CA THR A 164 14.63 1.06 -1.12
C THR A 164 14.09 2.13 -0.17
N SER A 165 12.79 2.14 0.15
CA SER A 165 12.12 3.19 0.93
C SER A 165 12.21 4.61 0.33
N ARG A 166 12.64 4.71 -0.94
CA ARG A 166 12.80 5.98 -1.66
C ARG A 166 11.80 6.15 -2.79
N HIS A 167 11.28 5.06 -3.31
CA HIS A 167 10.40 5.07 -4.47
C HIS A 167 9.05 4.44 -4.15
N LEU A 168 8.05 4.88 -4.88
CA LEU A 168 6.72 4.30 -4.94
C LEU A 168 6.51 3.68 -6.33
N THR A 169 5.78 2.59 -6.38
CA THR A 169 5.32 1.94 -7.62
C THR A 169 3.82 2.16 -7.74
N LEU A 170 3.36 2.67 -8.87
CA LEU A 170 1.96 2.88 -9.21
C LEU A 170 1.53 1.88 -10.28
N ALA A 171 0.51 1.08 -9.99
CA ALA A 171 -0.14 0.25 -10.98
C ALA A 171 -1.31 1.00 -11.58
N LEU A 172 -1.11 1.62 -12.72
CA LEU A 172 -2.13 2.37 -13.44
C LEU A 172 -2.72 1.51 -14.57
N GLU A 173 -3.86 1.89 -15.12
CA GLU A 173 -4.46 1.15 -16.23
C GLU A 173 -3.48 1.06 -17.43
N GLY A 174 -3.08 -0.16 -17.76
CA GLY A 174 -2.18 -0.46 -18.87
C GLY A 174 -0.74 0.03 -18.71
N LYS A 175 -0.33 0.56 -17.56
CA LYS A 175 1.05 0.98 -17.32
C LYS A 175 1.47 0.89 -15.85
N ILE A 176 2.76 0.77 -15.63
CA ILE A 176 3.37 0.81 -14.30
C ILE A 176 4.37 1.96 -14.27
N ASP A 177 4.15 2.85 -13.33
CA ASP A 177 5.02 3.99 -13.10
C ASP A 177 5.82 3.81 -11.80
N ILE A 178 7.03 4.37 -11.76
CA ILE A 178 7.84 4.51 -10.54
C ILE A 178 8.16 5.99 -10.36
N LEU A 179 8.07 6.46 -9.12
CA LEU A 179 8.41 7.84 -8.75
C LEU A 179 9.12 7.84 -7.40
N GLU A 180 9.85 8.90 -7.08
CA GLU A 180 10.35 9.12 -5.73
C GLU A 180 9.20 9.52 -4.79
N PHE A 181 9.37 9.26 -3.49
CA PHE A 181 8.33 9.52 -2.47
C PHE A 181 7.91 11.00 -2.39
N ASP A 182 8.73 11.91 -2.89
CA ASP A 182 8.47 13.36 -2.96
C ASP A 182 7.88 13.79 -4.32
N ARG A 183 7.39 12.84 -5.10
CA ARG A 183 6.83 13.01 -6.44
C ARG A 183 7.84 13.39 -7.54
N THR A 184 9.12 13.41 -7.27
CA THR A 184 10.12 13.65 -8.29
C THR A 184 10.43 12.38 -9.09
N ASN A 185 11.17 12.51 -10.20
CA ASN A 185 11.65 11.41 -11.02
C ASN A 185 10.57 10.40 -11.44
N TRP A 186 9.40 10.90 -11.82
CA TRP A 186 8.28 10.08 -12.26
C TRP A 186 8.55 9.50 -13.65
N VAL A 187 8.56 8.16 -13.75
CA VAL A 187 8.93 7.44 -14.98
C VAL A 187 7.99 6.25 -15.19
N THR A 188 7.53 6.03 -16.42
CA THR A 188 6.82 4.80 -16.81
C THR A 188 7.86 3.72 -17.11
N VAL A 189 7.81 2.62 -16.36
CA VAL A 189 8.74 1.49 -16.50
C VAL A 189 8.16 0.33 -17.29
N TYR A 190 6.83 0.27 -17.43
CA TYR A 190 6.14 -0.73 -18.23
C TYR A 190 4.87 -0.12 -18.83
N SER A 191 4.60 -0.46 -20.11
CA SER A 191 3.35 -0.17 -20.79
C SER A 191 2.90 -1.43 -21.52
N GLY A 192 1.69 -1.90 -21.21
CA GLY A 192 1.13 -3.11 -21.77
C GLY A 192 0.14 -3.78 -20.82
N PRO A 193 -0.48 -4.89 -21.22
CA PRO A 193 -1.43 -5.60 -20.40
C PRO A 193 -0.73 -6.27 -19.21
N PHE A 194 -1.33 -6.19 -18.02
CA PHE A 194 -0.95 -6.95 -16.83
C PHE A 194 -2.17 -7.13 -15.94
N ILE A 195 -2.09 -8.09 -15.01
CA ILE A 195 -3.15 -8.31 -14.03
C ILE A 195 -2.94 -7.32 -12.90
N GLU A 196 -3.91 -6.44 -12.72
CA GLU A 196 -3.95 -5.49 -11.62
C GLU A 196 -3.88 -6.21 -10.26
N GLY A 197 -3.19 -5.60 -9.29
CA GLY A 197 -2.99 -6.18 -7.96
C GLY A 197 -1.84 -7.19 -7.88
N PHE A 198 -1.21 -7.58 -9.01
CA PHE A 198 -0.03 -8.45 -8.98
C PHE A 198 1.20 -7.74 -9.55
N ILE A 199 1.78 -6.88 -8.74
CA ILE A 199 3.06 -6.22 -9.00
C ILE A 199 3.92 -6.38 -7.76
N ALA A 200 5.13 -6.92 -7.94
CA ALA A 200 6.07 -7.07 -6.83
C ALA A 200 7.45 -6.56 -7.24
N PRO A 201 7.97 -5.52 -6.57
CA PRO A 201 9.36 -5.13 -6.72
C PRO A 201 10.30 -6.26 -6.27
N TRP A 202 11.36 -6.50 -7.04
CA TRP A 202 12.40 -7.44 -6.61
C TRP A 202 13.15 -6.88 -5.40
N PRO A 203 13.52 -7.70 -4.40
CA PRO A 203 14.11 -7.21 -3.15
C PRO A 203 15.33 -6.31 -3.30
N ASN A 204 16.15 -6.52 -4.33
CA ASN A 204 17.32 -5.67 -4.61
C ASN A 204 17.01 -4.45 -5.49
N GLY A 205 15.74 -4.21 -5.83
CA GLY A 205 15.32 -3.05 -6.61
C GLY A 205 15.73 -3.05 -8.08
N SER A 206 16.23 -4.17 -8.64
CA SER A 206 16.69 -4.21 -10.04
C SER A 206 15.58 -4.51 -11.05
N ARG A 207 14.45 -5.03 -10.59
CA ARG A 207 13.35 -5.51 -11.41
C ARG A 207 12.01 -5.34 -10.71
N ILE A 208 10.95 -5.42 -11.49
CA ILE A 208 9.59 -5.67 -11.00
C ILE A 208 9.07 -6.96 -11.61
N ILE A 209 8.28 -7.70 -10.83
CA ILE A 209 7.54 -8.87 -11.31
C ILE A 209 6.13 -8.41 -11.63
N ILE A 210 5.63 -8.82 -12.78
CA ILE A 210 4.26 -8.61 -13.22
C ILE A 210 3.65 -9.94 -13.64
N MET A 211 2.34 -10.05 -13.51
CA MET A 211 1.58 -11.17 -14.05
C MET A 211 0.84 -10.71 -15.30
N THR A 212 1.09 -11.34 -16.44
CA THR A 212 0.43 -10.97 -17.69
C THR A 212 0.33 -12.16 -18.64
N ASN A 213 -0.55 -12.05 -19.64
CA ASN A 213 -0.62 -12.99 -20.74
C ASN A 213 -0.20 -12.29 -22.04
N LEU A 214 1.06 -12.43 -22.42
CA LEU A 214 1.60 -11.85 -23.66
C LEU A 214 1.28 -12.69 -24.90
N ASN A 215 0.83 -13.95 -24.73
CA ASN A 215 0.46 -14.86 -25.80
C ASN A 215 -0.91 -15.50 -25.57
N PRO A 216 -2.00 -14.72 -25.61
CA PRO A 216 -3.35 -15.24 -25.33
C PRO A 216 -3.82 -16.32 -26.32
N GLY A 217 -3.24 -16.39 -27.53
CA GLY A 217 -3.53 -17.44 -28.51
C GLY A 217 -2.88 -18.79 -28.21
N VAL A 218 -1.88 -18.85 -27.33
CA VAL A 218 -1.14 -20.07 -26.99
C VAL A 218 -1.52 -20.61 -25.62
N SER A 219 -1.79 -19.73 -24.66
CA SER A 219 -2.15 -20.08 -23.30
C SER A 219 -3.29 -19.19 -22.81
N ALA A 220 -4.30 -19.79 -22.20
CA ALA A 220 -5.39 -19.04 -21.53
C ALA A 220 -4.98 -18.54 -20.14
N LEU A 221 -3.86 -19.01 -19.58
CA LEU A 221 -3.39 -18.63 -18.24
C LEU A 221 -2.31 -17.56 -18.32
N PRO A 222 -2.31 -16.61 -17.39
CA PRO A 222 -1.23 -15.63 -17.27
C PRO A 222 0.05 -16.29 -16.76
N ASN A 223 1.17 -15.67 -17.09
CA ASN A 223 2.51 -16.06 -16.63
C ASN A 223 3.15 -14.90 -15.87
N LEU A 224 4.18 -15.23 -15.08
CA LEU A 224 5.02 -14.26 -14.42
C LEU A 224 6.13 -13.79 -15.35
N TYR A 225 6.28 -12.48 -15.44
CA TYR A 225 7.36 -11.83 -16.19
C TYR A 225 8.11 -10.87 -15.30
N THR A 226 9.36 -10.62 -15.65
CA THR A 226 10.17 -9.59 -14.98
C THR A 226 10.46 -8.44 -15.94
N VAL A 227 10.31 -7.23 -15.46
CA VAL A 227 10.73 -6.00 -16.15
C VAL A 227 12.00 -5.50 -15.49
N ASN A 228 13.10 -5.40 -16.26
CA ASN A 228 14.35 -4.85 -15.76
C ASN A 228 14.25 -3.33 -15.65
N LEU A 229 14.76 -2.77 -14.54
CA LEU A 229 14.79 -1.33 -14.27
C LEU A 229 16.17 -0.70 -14.59
N ARG A 230 17.08 -1.49 -15.13
CA ARG A 230 18.43 -1.06 -15.55
C ARG A 230 18.69 -1.47 -16.97
#